data_afa3033c953b155d9ee6b0b9811f050f
#
_entry.id   afa3033c953b155d9ee6b0b9811f050f
#
_cell.length_a   1.000
_cell.length_b   1.000
_cell.length_c   1.000
_cell.angle_alpha   90.00
_cell.angle_beta   90.00
_cell.angle_gamma   90.00
#
_symmetry.space_group_name_H-M   'P 1'
#
loop_
_entity.id
_entity.type
_entity.pdbx_description
1 polymer ?
#
loop_
_entity_poly.entity_id
_entity_poly.type
_entity_poly.pdbx_seq_one_letter_code
_entity_poly.pdbx_strand_id
1 'polypeptide(L)'
;DEMHTNRFDKLFWVSTTSHWGKNAQESIKHQAIQFVPIYTNRLQYSSVNWKELVEGKQGKEALLAGKTMRPHQIDALTKAHEYFENHDRGKMIMACGTGKTYTSLKIVENETKGKGLVLYMVPSIALLSQGLESWAEDSQYKLKPVCICSDASASKYADDDENNLLDMTFPASTDVDTIVKRLKFYQDKGDFIVVFSTYQSIDVVSKAQAK
;
A
#
# COMPACT_ATOMS: atom_id res chain seq x y z
N ASP A 1 -15.74 -14.33 -24.17
CA ASP A 1 -16.57 -15.54 -23.93
C ASP A 1 -15.85 -16.68 -23.19
N GLU A 2 -14.53 -16.69 -23.13
CA GLU A 2 -13.79 -17.70 -22.34
C GLU A 2 -13.91 -17.50 -20.83
N MET A 3 -14.38 -16.34 -20.40
CA MET A 3 -14.54 -15.98 -18.97
C MET A 3 -15.67 -16.76 -18.25
N HIS A 4 -16.55 -17.41 -18.98
CA HIS A 4 -17.66 -18.18 -18.42
C HIS A 4 -17.38 -19.69 -18.29
N THR A 5 -16.18 -20.16 -18.65
CA THR A 5 -15.90 -21.60 -18.75
C THR A 5 -15.32 -22.24 -17.48
N ASN A 6 -15.22 -21.52 -16.35
CA ASN A 6 -14.60 -22.00 -15.09
C ASN A 6 -13.19 -22.63 -15.26
N ARG A 7 -12.49 -22.29 -16.33
CA ARG A 7 -11.13 -22.79 -16.60
C ARG A 7 -10.04 -22.02 -15.89
N PHE A 8 -10.35 -20.81 -15.43
CA PHE A 8 -9.36 -19.90 -14.84
C PHE A 8 -9.83 -19.38 -13.49
N ASP A 9 -8.94 -19.33 -12.52
CA ASP A 9 -9.20 -18.80 -11.17
C ASP A 9 -8.96 -17.29 -11.11
N LYS A 10 -8.16 -16.74 -12.03
CA LYS A 10 -7.77 -15.33 -12.09
C LYS A 10 -7.63 -14.84 -13.51
N LEU A 11 -8.03 -13.60 -13.73
CA LEU A 11 -7.82 -12.89 -14.97
C LEU A 11 -6.84 -11.74 -14.73
N PHE A 12 -5.73 -11.73 -15.46
CA PHE A 12 -4.77 -10.63 -15.45
C PHE A 12 -4.97 -9.76 -16.69
N TRP A 13 -5.13 -8.46 -16.47
CA TRP A 13 -5.18 -7.48 -17.55
C TRP A 13 -3.97 -6.56 -17.49
N VAL A 14 -3.14 -6.61 -18.52
CA VAL A 14 -1.94 -5.76 -18.62
C VAL A 14 -2.24 -4.62 -19.58
N SER A 15 -2.11 -3.37 -19.12
CA SER A 15 -2.39 -2.18 -19.92
C SER A 15 -1.44 -1.04 -19.56
N THR A 16 -1.18 -0.17 -20.55
CA THR A 16 -0.43 1.08 -20.36
C THR A 16 -1.31 2.22 -19.84
N THR A 17 -2.63 2.04 -19.79
CA THR A 17 -3.60 3.03 -19.31
C THR A 17 -4.50 2.44 -18.23
N SER A 18 -4.80 3.24 -17.21
CA SER A 18 -5.78 2.94 -16.18
C SER A 18 -7.22 3.37 -16.54
N HIS A 19 -7.37 4.09 -17.66
CA HIS A 19 -8.67 4.59 -18.11
C HIS A 19 -9.51 3.49 -18.76
N TRP A 20 -10.69 3.26 -18.17
CA TRP A 20 -11.65 2.26 -18.62
C TRP A 20 -12.93 2.94 -19.09
N GLY A 21 -13.44 2.52 -20.24
CA GLY A 21 -14.79 2.93 -20.66
C GLY A 21 -15.87 2.39 -19.71
N LYS A 22 -17.01 3.07 -19.62
CA LYS A 22 -18.12 2.69 -18.71
C LYS A 22 -18.54 1.22 -18.84
N ASN A 23 -18.65 0.71 -20.06
CA ASN A 23 -19.04 -0.67 -20.34
C ASN A 23 -18.02 -1.69 -19.80
N ALA A 24 -16.71 -1.36 -19.91
CA ALA A 24 -15.66 -2.22 -19.37
C ALA A 24 -15.68 -2.25 -17.84
N GLN A 25 -15.90 -1.10 -17.20
CA GLN A 25 -16.04 -1.01 -15.73
C GLN A 25 -17.23 -1.83 -15.22
N GLU A 26 -18.38 -1.79 -15.91
CA GLU A 26 -19.55 -2.59 -15.58
C GLU A 26 -19.27 -4.09 -15.76
N SER A 27 -18.65 -4.48 -16.88
CA SER A 27 -18.28 -5.87 -17.12
C SER A 27 -17.35 -6.42 -16.04
N ILE A 28 -16.37 -5.64 -15.57
CA ILE A 28 -15.44 -6.03 -14.49
C ILE A 28 -16.18 -6.21 -13.16
N LYS A 29 -17.14 -5.33 -12.83
CA LYS A 29 -17.92 -5.42 -11.58
C LYS A 29 -18.75 -6.69 -11.47
N HIS A 30 -19.18 -7.23 -12.60
CA HIS A 30 -20.03 -8.42 -12.68
C HIS A 30 -19.27 -9.74 -12.93
N GLN A 31 -17.93 -9.70 -12.92
CA GLN A 31 -17.11 -10.89 -13.11
C GLN A 31 -17.15 -11.81 -11.89
N ALA A 32 -17.38 -13.10 -12.14
CA ALA A 32 -17.28 -14.14 -11.12
C ALA A 32 -15.81 -14.50 -10.79
N ILE A 33 -14.88 -14.22 -11.72
CA ILE A 33 -13.46 -14.53 -11.60
C ILE A 33 -12.70 -13.32 -11.10
N GLN A 34 -11.72 -13.52 -10.23
CA GLN A 34 -10.88 -12.44 -9.72
C GLN A 34 -10.15 -11.71 -10.87
N PHE A 35 -10.47 -10.45 -11.07
CA PHE A 35 -9.82 -9.58 -12.05
C PHE A 35 -8.66 -8.84 -11.38
N VAL A 36 -7.47 -8.90 -11.98
CA VAL A 36 -6.24 -8.27 -11.48
C VAL A 36 -5.66 -7.38 -12.57
N PRO A 37 -5.86 -6.06 -12.52
CA PRO A 37 -5.23 -5.15 -13.47
C PRO A 37 -3.74 -4.97 -13.13
N ILE A 38 -2.91 -4.94 -14.16
CA ILE A 38 -1.48 -4.65 -14.09
C ILE A 38 -1.20 -3.49 -15.04
N TYR A 39 -0.95 -2.32 -14.47
CA TYR A 39 -0.62 -1.11 -15.21
C TYR A 39 0.89 -0.87 -15.29
N THR A 40 1.31 0.04 -16.16
CA THR A 40 2.73 0.38 -16.39
C THR A 40 3.44 0.77 -15.09
N ASN A 41 2.81 1.56 -14.24
CA ASN A 41 3.35 1.95 -12.94
C ASN A 41 3.68 0.72 -12.07
N ARG A 42 2.79 -0.27 -12.01
CA ARG A 42 3.03 -1.51 -11.25
C ARG A 42 4.22 -2.30 -11.79
N LEU A 43 4.46 -2.26 -13.09
CA LEU A 43 5.64 -2.87 -13.71
C LEU A 43 6.89 -2.05 -13.42
N GLN A 44 6.83 -0.72 -13.55
CA GLN A 44 7.95 0.19 -13.29
C GLN A 44 8.46 0.13 -11.85
N TYR A 45 7.53 0.06 -10.89
CA TYR A 45 7.84 0.02 -9.45
C TYR A 45 7.93 -1.41 -8.89
N SER A 46 7.94 -2.41 -9.77
CA SER A 46 8.16 -3.80 -9.34
C SER A 46 9.61 -4.00 -8.88
N SER A 47 9.82 -4.95 -7.98
CA SER A 47 11.16 -5.36 -7.54
C SER A 47 11.93 -6.15 -8.61
N VAL A 48 11.44 -6.16 -9.85
CA VAL A 48 12.06 -6.85 -10.97
C VAL A 48 13.18 -6.00 -11.57
N ASN A 49 14.36 -6.57 -11.67
CA ASN A 49 15.43 -6.03 -12.50
C ASN A 49 15.18 -6.41 -13.95
N TRP A 50 14.49 -5.55 -14.67
CA TRP A 50 14.09 -5.80 -16.07
C TRP A 50 15.26 -6.07 -16.99
N LYS A 51 16.43 -5.45 -16.74
CA LYS A 51 17.64 -5.68 -17.50
C LYS A 51 18.13 -7.12 -17.35
N GLU A 52 18.25 -7.60 -16.11
CA GLU A 52 18.65 -8.96 -15.79
C GLU A 52 17.64 -9.99 -16.31
N LEU A 53 16.33 -9.66 -16.29
CA LEU A 53 15.30 -10.53 -16.82
C LEU A 53 15.40 -10.64 -18.36
N VAL A 54 15.67 -9.56 -19.08
CA VAL A 54 15.89 -9.55 -20.53
C VAL A 54 17.16 -10.33 -20.90
N GLU A 55 18.18 -10.31 -20.05
CA GLU A 55 19.42 -11.09 -20.20
C GLU A 55 19.22 -12.60 -19.90
N GLY A 56 18.00 -13.02 -19.55
CA GLY A 56 17.62 -14.42 -19.35
C GLY A 56 17.72 -14.91 -17.91
N LYS A 57 18.04 -14.04 -16.94
CA LYS A 57 18.01 -14.41 -15.51
C LYS A 57 16.57 -14.55 -15.03
N GLN A 58 16.33 -15.48 -14.10
CA GLN A 58 15.00 -15.81 -13.61
C GLN A 58 14.95 -15.89 -12.07
N GLY A 59 13.76 -15.81 -11.52
CA GLY A 59 13.54 -15.94 -10.09
C GLY A 59 14.24 -14.85 -9.29
N LYS A 60 14.99 -15.23 -8.25
CA LYS A 60 15.68 -14.28 -7.35
C LYS A 60 16.82 -13.49 -8.04
N GLU A 61 17.41 -14.04 -9.08
CA GLU A 61 18.51 -13.39 -9.82
C GLU A 61 18.01 -12.21 -10.65
N ALA A 62 16.73 -12.23 -11.05
CA ALA A 62 16.07 -11.14 -11.77
C ALA A 62 15.41 -10.12 -10.84
N LEU A 63 15.66 -10.16 -9.53
CA LEU A 63 15.14 -9.16 -8.59
C LEU A 63 16.18 -8.08 -8.33
N LEU A 64 15.71 -6.87 -8.13
CA LEU A 64 16.54 -5.77 -7.64
C LEU A 64 17.07 -6.14 -6.24
N ALA A 65 18.32 -5.82 -5.97
CA ALA A 65 18.85 -5.91 -4.63
C ALA A 65 18.00 -5.03 -3.70
N GLY A 66 17.52 -5.59 -2.59
CA GLY A 66 16.73 -4.85 -1.61
C GLY A 66 17.51 -3.63 -1.11
N LYS A 67 16.78 -2.55 -0.83
CA LYS A 67 17.37 -1.32 -0.27
C LYS A 67 18.05 -1.64 1.07
N THR A 68 19.29 -1.19 1.23
CA THR A 68 20.02 -1.26 2.49
C THR A 68 19.90 0.06 3.26
N MET A 69 19.78 -0.03 4.58
CA MET A 69 19.73 1.17 5.42
C MET A 69 21.07 1.90 5.41
N ARG A 70 21.02 3.22 5.27
CA ARG A 70 22.19 4.10 5.40
C ARG A 70 22.55 4.30 6.87
N PRO A 71 23.80 4.67 7.22
CA PRO A 71 24.22 4.83 8.63
C PRO A 71 23.29 5.71 9.48
N HIS A 72 22.85 6.85 8.97
CA HIS A 72 21.92 7.75 9.68
C HIS A 72 20.51 7.16 9.88
N GLN A 73 20.08 6.24 9.01
CA GLN A 73 18.81 5.54 9.16
C GLN A 73 18.91 4.43 10.21
N ILE A 74 20.05 3.76 10.27
CA ILE A 74 20.36 2.77 11.31
C ILE A 74 20.39 3.45 12.67
N ASP A 75 21.07 4.59 12.78
CA ASP A 75 21.11 5.40 14.02
C ASP A 75 19.71 5.84 14.45
N ALA A 76 18.87 6.30 13.51
CA ALA A 76 17.48 6.66 13.78
C ALA A 76 16.63 5.47 14.25
N LEU A 77 16.79 4.29 13.65
CA LEU A 77 16.13 3.05 14.07
C LEU A 77 16.54 2.66 15.49
N THR A 78 17.84 2.64 15.78
CA THR A 78 18.35 2.28 17.11
C THR A 78 17.82 3.22 18.18
N LYS A 79 17.92 4.53 17.96
CA LYS A 79 17.40 5.54 18.90
C LYS A 79 15.89 5.47 19.09
N ALA A 80 15.12 5.16 18.04
CA ALA A 80 13.68 4.99 18.17
C ALA A 80 13.35 3.76 19.01
N HIS A 81 14.03 2.65 18.82
CA HIS A 81 13.85 1.43 19.59
C HIS A 81 14.16 1.65 21.08
N GLU A 82 15.34 2.17 21.40
CA GLU A 82 15.74 2.49 22.77
C GLU A 82 14.77 3.47 23.45
N TYR A 83 14.24 4.43 22.70
CA TYR A 83 13.29 5.40 23.24
C TYR A 83 11.94 4.76 23.56
N PHE A 84 11.45 3.85 22.73
CA PHE A 84 10.17 3.16 22.94
C PHE A 84 10.21 2.15 24.09
N GLU A 85 11.37 1.75 24.60
CA GLU A 85 11.45 0.94 25.83
C GLU A 85 10.82 1.63 27.04
N ASN A 86 10.82 2.98 27.06
CA ASN A 86 10.38 3.78 28.21
C ASN A 86 9.32 4.83 27.88
N HIS A 87 8.89 4.94 26.61
CA HIS A 87 8.00 5.99 26.14
C HIS A 87 7.01 5.46 25.12
N ASP A 88 5.74 5.89 25.23
CA ASP A 88 4.66 5.49 24.31
C ASP A 88 4.61 6.33 23.03
N ARG A 89 5.33 7.46 22.96
CA ARG A 89 5.30 8.40 21.84
C ARG A 89 6.60 9.17 21.74
N GLY A 90 7.02 9.45 20.52
CA GLY A 90 8.24 10.20 20.25
C GLY A 90 8.11 11.10 19.03
N LYS A 91 9.15 11.86 18.76
CA LYS A 91 9.28 12.73 17.60
C LYS A 91 10.60 12.46 16.90
N MET A 92 10.54 12.02 15.63
CA MET A 92 11.69 11.82 14.78
C MET A 92 11.81 12.99 13.79
N ILE A 93 12.97 13.68 13.80
CA ILE A 93 13.25 14.78 12.90
C ILE A 93 14.36 14.35 11.96
N MET A 94 14.06 14.34 10.67
CA MET A 94 15.00 13.99 9.60
C MET A 94 14.91 15.01 8.47
N ALA A 95 16.03 15.35 7.83
CA ALA A 95 16.06 16.25 6.69
C ALA A 95 15.29 15.71 5.47
N CYS A 96 14.94 16.59 4.52
CA CYS A 96 14.33 16.16 3.27
C CYS A 96 15.32 15.28 2.47
N GLY A 97 14.80 14.29 1.75
CA GLY A 97 15.63 13.38 0.92
C GLY A 97 16.42 12.32 1.68
N THR A 98 16.37 12.27 3.02
CA THR A 98 17.11 11.28 3.82
C THR A 98 16.44 9.91 3.92
N GLY A 99 15.26 9.72 3.28
CA GLY A 99 14.53 8.46 3.26
C GLY A 99 13.66 8.21 4.48
N LYS A 100 12.96 9.26 4.97
CA LYS A 100 12.02 9.17 6.11
C LYS A 100 11.03 8.02 5.99
N THR A 101 10.41 7.85 4.83
CA THR A 101 9.42 6.80 4.57
C THR A 101 10.00 5.40 4.74
N TYR A 102 11.20 5.17 4.22
CA TYR A 102 11.90 3.90 4.38
C TYR A 102 12.32 3.66 5.84
N THR A 103 12.85 4.71 6.51
CA THR A 103 13.22 4.62 7.93
C THR A 103 12.00 4.31 8.81
N SER A 104 10.84 4.95 8.56
CA SER A 104 9.62 4.68 9.32
C SER A 104 9.12 3.25 9.12
N LEU A 105 9.20 2.71 7.90
CA LEU A 105 8.91 1.30 7.65
C LEU A 105 9.81 0.38 8.48
N LYS A 106 11.12 0.62 8.47
CA LYS A 106 12.08 -0.23 9.21
C LYS A 106 11.91 -0.14 10.73
N ILE A 107 11.53 1.02 11.27
CA ILE A 107 11.16 1.17 12.68
C ILE A 107 9.92 0.32 12.98
N VAL A 108 8.87 0.46 12.19
CA VAL A 108 7.64 -0.32 12.38
C VAL A 108 7.89 -1.82 12.27
N GLU A 109 8.67 -2.27 11.29
CA GLU A 109 9.06 -3.68 11.14
C GLU A 109 9.85 -4.19 12.35
N ASN A 110 10.74 -3.35 12.90
CA ASN A 110 11.51 -3.69 14.09
C ASN A 110 10.62 -3.84 15.33
N GLU A 111 9.68 -2.91 15.55
CA GLU A 111 8.81 -2.92 16.73
C GLU A 111 7.73 -4.00 16.65
N THR A 112 7.15 -4.22 15.48
CA THR A 112 6.04 -5.17 15.30
C THR A 112 6.47 -6.59 14.94
N LYS A 113 7.70 -6.76 14.47
CA LYS A 113 8.22 -8.03 13.89
C LYS A 113 7.30 -8.57 12.78
N GLY A 114 6.69 -7.68 12.03
CA GLY A 114 5.78 -8.01 10.92
C GLY A 114 4.44 -8.62 11.36
N LYS A 115 3.93 -8.24 12.53
CA LYS A 115 2.62 -8.68 13.06
C LYS A 115 1.82 -7.51 13.60
N GLY A 116 0.50 -7.70 13.69
CA GLY A 116 -0.40 -6.73 14.32
C GLY A 116 -0.85 -5.61 13.39
N LEU A 117 -1.33 -4.53 13.98
CA LEU A 117 -2.00 -3.41 13.32
C LEU A 117 -1.20 -2.13 13.47
N VAL A 118 -0.91 -1.49 12.36
CA VAL A 118 -0.21 -0.20 12.28
C VAL A 118 -1.12 0.82 11.60
N LEU A 119 -1.15 2.04 12.11
CA LEU A 119 -1.82 3.18 11.48
C LEU A 119 -0.77 4.15 10.92
N TYR A 120 -0.78 4.32 9.61
CA TYR A 120 0.05 5.28 8.87
C TYR A 120 -0.81 6.45 8.41
N MET A 121 -0.53 7.65 8.90
CA MET A 121 -1.33 8.84 8.61
C MET A 121 -0.52 9.92 7.91
N VAL A 122 -1.11 10.53 6.88
CA VAL A 122 -0.49 11.57 6.05
C VAL A 122 -1.48 12.70 5.72
N PRO A 123 -0.99 13.90 5.36
CA PRO A 123 -1.83 15.05 5.08
C PRO A 123 -2.58 14.98 3.74
N SER A 124 -2.14 14.16 2.76
CA SER A 124 -2.74 14.13 1.43
C SER A 124 -2.80 12.72 0.83
N ILE A 125 -3.70 12.53 -0.15
CA ILE A 125 -3.86 11.27 -0.88
C ILE A 125 -2.59 10.94 -1.68
N ALA A 126 -1.94 11.94 -2.29
CA ALA A 126 -0.69 11.73 -3.02
C ALA A 126 0.43 11.16 -2.12
N LEU A 127 0.58 11.67 -0.91
CA LEU A 127 1.52 11.13 0.08
C LEU A 127 1.10 9.76 0.62
N LEU A 128 -0.21 9.48 0.66
CA LEU A 128 -0.73 8.18 1.04
C LEU A 128 -0.36 7.13 -0.01
N SER A 129 -0.60 7.40 -1.29
CA SER A 129 -0.23 6.51 -2.40
C SER A 129 1.28 6.27 -2.44
N GLN A 130 2.08 7.34 -2.36
CA GLN A 130 3.54 7.23 -2.31
C GLN A 130 4.03 6.41 -1.11
N GLY A 131 3.45 6.61 0.06
CA GLY A 131 3.80 5.85 1.28
C GLY A 131 3.44 4.37 1.15
N LEU A 132 2.25 4.09 0.64
CA LEU A 132 1.76 2.74 0.39
C LEU A 132 2.64 1.98 -0.59
N GLU A 133 2.96 2.58 -1.75
CA GLU A 133 3.82 1.97 -2.76
C GLU A 133 5.21 1.68 -2.20
N SER A 134 5.82 2.70 -1.56
CA SER A 134 7.15 2.55 -0.96
C SER A 134 7.18 1.46 0.12
N TRP A 135 6.17 1.37 0.98
CA TRP A 135 6.11 0.36 2.02
C TRP A 135 5.82 -1.04 1.45
N ALA A 136 4.95 -1.14 0.45
CA ALA A 136 4.64 -2.41 -0.21
C ALA A 136 5.86 -2.97 -0.97
N GLU A 137 6.68 -2.09 -1.58
CA GLU A 137 7.90 -2.46 -2.29
C GLU A 137 9.04 -2.86 -1.34
N ASP A 138 9.24 -2.07 -0.26
CA ASP A 138 10.43 -2.16 0.60
C ASP A 138 10.24 -3.03 1.86
N SER A 139 9.01 -3.49 2.13
CA SER A 139 8.72 -4.31 3.31
C SER A 139 9.31 -5.71 3.18
N GLN A 140 9.99 -6.15 4.24
CA GLN A 140 10.46 -7.51 4.37
C GLN A 140 9.35 -8.50 4.77
N TYR A 141 8.22 -7.99 5.26
CA TYR A 141 7.05 -8.78 5.64
C TYR A 141 5.91 -8.61 4.64
N LYS A 142 5.06 -9.62 4.54
CA LYS A 142 3.87 -9.55 3.68
C LYS A 142 2.84 -8.61 4.28
N LEU A 143 2.88 -7.36 3.86
CA LEU A 143 2.00 -6.30 4.30
C LEU A 143 0.58 -6.48 3.76
N LYS A 144 -0.43 -6.24 4.60
CA LYS A 144 -1.87 -6.20 4.25
C LYS A 144 -2.37 -4.75 4.36
N PRO A 145 -2.42 -4.01 3.26
CA PRO A 145 -2.84 -2.62 3.31
C PRO A 145 -4.37 -2.50 3.39
N VAL A 146 -4.81 -1.55 4.20
CA VAL A 146 -6.19 -1.08 4.26
C VAL A 146 -6.18 0.43 4.09
N CYS A 147 -6.73 0.94 2.99
CA CYS A 147 -6.71 2.36 2.67
C CYS A 147 -8.01 3.03 3.10
N ILE A 148 -7.88 4.10 3.90
CA ILE A 148 -8.99 4.92 4.39
C ILE A 148 -8.76 6.36 3.93
N CYS A 149 -9.45 6.77 2.87
CA CYS A 149 -9.47 8.15 2.41
C CYS A 149 -10.83 8.48 1.79
N SER A 150 -11.26 9.73 1.91
CA SER A 150 -12.55 10.19 1.39
C SER A 150 -12.43 10.73 -0.03
N ASP A 151 -13.35 10.32 -0.90
CA ASP A 151 -13.52 10.88 -2.25
C ASP A 151 -13.92 12.36 -2.26
N ALA A 152 -14.32 12.91 -1.13
CA ALA A 152 -14.89 14.25 -1.05
C ALA A 152 -13.91 15.39 -1.40
N SER A 153 -12.61 15.15 -1.40
CA SER A 153 -11.61 16.11 -1.89
C SER A 153 -11.44 16.06 -3.42
N ALA A 154 -11.77 14.96 -4.06
CA ALA A 154 -11.77 14.81 -5.51
C ALA A 154 -12.84 15.70 -6.18
N SER A 155 -13.97 15.97 -5.52
CA SER A 155 -15.06 16.76 -6.10
C SER A 155 -14.81 18.27 -6.17
N LYS A 156 -13.79 18.81 -5.49
CA LYS A 156 -13.48 20.25 -5.47
C LYS A 156 -12.28 20.67 -6.32
N TYR A 157 -11.46 19.71 -6.76
CA TYR A 157 -10.32 19.95 -7.65
C TYR A 157 -10.35 18.93 -8.78
N ALA A 158 -11.43 18.99 -9.56
CA ALA A 158 -11.85 17.97 -10.52
C ALA A 158 -10.93 17.82 -11.75
N ASP A 159 -9.85 18.56 -11.90
CA ASP A 159 -9.03 18.52 -13.11
C ASP A 159 -7.69 17.78 -12.96
N ASP A 160 -7.16 17.58 -11.73
CA ASP A 160 -5.84 16.93 -11.57
C ASP A 160 -5.81 15.71 -10.63
N ASP A 161 -6.77 15.53 -9.71
CA ASP A 161 -6.72 14.49 -8.67
C ASP A 161 -7.60 13.25 -8.95
N GLU A 162 -8.50 13.28 -9.94
CA GLU A 162 -9.32 12.10 -10.30
C GLU A 162 -8.49 10.91 -10.77
N ASN A 163 -7.27 11.16 -11.25
CA ASN A 163 -6.34 10.11 -11.66
C ASN A 163 -5.69 9.37 -10.48
N ASN A 164 -5.56 9.99 -9.30
CA ASN A 164 -4.81 9.43 -8.18
C ASN A 164 -5.56 8.33 -7.41
N LEU A 165 -6.89 8.36 -7.35
CA LEU A 165 -7.69 7.33 -6.66
C LEU A 165 -7.90 6.07 -7.51
N LEU A 166 -7.99 6.23 -8.83
CA LEU A 166 -8.07 5.11 -9.78
C LEU A 166 -6.73 4.39 -9.93
N ASP A 167 -5.62 5.08 -9.67
CA ASP A 167 -4.26 4.52 -9.71
C ASP A 167 -3.85 3.83 -8.40
N MET A 168 -4.66 3.94 -7.33
CA MET A 168 -4.36 3.20 -6.10
C MET A 168 -4.48 1.70 -6.34
N THR A 169 -3.37 1.02 -6.21
CA THR A 169 -3.25 -0.44 -6.35
C THR A 169 -4.17 -1.21 -5.36
N PHE A 170 -4.72 -0.51 -4.37
CA PHE A 170 -5.60 -1.06 -3.34
C PHE A 170 -6.87 -0.22 -3.19
N PRO A 171 -8.05 -0.86 -3.12
CA PRO A 171 -9.31 -0.15 -3.00
C PRO A 171 -9.38 0.61 -1.67
N ALA A 172 -9.56 1.93 -1.77
CA ALA A 172 -9.85 2.79 -0.63
C ALA A 172 -11.33 2.71 -0.26
N SER A 173 -11.65 2.87 1.02
CA SER A 173 -13.02 2.90 1.51
C SER A 173 -13.18 3.88 2.66
N THR A 174 -14.37 4.50 2.76
CA THR A 174 -14.82 5.27 3.92
C THR A 174 -15.95 4.58 4.67
N ASP A 175 -16.41 3.43 4.17
CA ASP A 175 -17.43 2.63 4.84
C ASP A 175 -16.85 1.87 6.03
N VAL A 176 -17.25 2.29 7.23
CA VAL A 176 -16.74 1.75 8.50
C VAL A 176 -16.96 0.25 8.63
N ASP A 177 -18.11 -0.26 8.21
CA ASP A 177 -18.42 -1.69 8.35
C ASP A 177 -17.56 -2.56 7.44
N THR A 178 -17.30 -2.11 6.23
CA THR A 178 -16.38 -2.76 5.28
C THR A 178 -14.95 -2.75 5.81
N ILE A 179 -14.50 -1.62 6.37
CA ILE A 179 -13.16 -1.49 6.98
C ILE A 179 -13.02 -2.48 8.13
N VAL A 180 -13.95 -2.48 9.09
CA VAL A 180 -13.91 -3.36 10.27
C VAL A 180 -13.93 -4.84 9.87
N LYS A 181 -14.79 -5.25 8.93
CA LYS A 181 -14.80 -6.61 8.42
C LYS A 181 -13.46 -7.04 7.84
N ARG A 182 -12.82 -6.16 7.06
CA ARG A 182 -11.51 -6.41 6.46
C ARG A 182 -10.41 -6.50 7.51
N LEU A 183 -10.41 -5.61 8.51
CA LEU A 183 -9.45 -5.62 9.61
C LEU A 183 -9.56 -6.91 10.42
N LYS A 184 -10.77 -7.29 10.84
CA LYS A 184 -11.00 -8.55 11.58
C LYS A 184 -10.55 -9.77 10.79
N PHE A 185 -10.88 -9.84 9.49
CA PHE A 185 -10.44 -10.95 8.61
C PHE A 185 -8.91 -11.10 8.54
N TYR A 186 -8.15 -10.00 8.55
CA TYR A 186 -6.69 -10.06 8.54
C TYR A 186 -6.12 -10.32 9.96
N GLN A 187 -6.72 -9.77 11.01
CA GLN A 187 -6.33 -10.00 12.39
C GLN A 187 -6.46 -11.47 12.79
N ASP A 188 -7.56 -12.12 12.41
CA ASP A 188 -7.80 -13.55 12.67
C ASP A 188 -6.73 -14.46 12.05
N LYS A 189 -6.06 -13.98 10.99
CA LYS A 189 -4.95 -14.68 10.34
C LYS A 189 -3.57 -14.36 10.92
N GLY A 190 -3.48 -13.41 11.84
CA GLY A 190 -2.22 -12.92 12.41
C GLY A 190 -1.37 -12.16 11.39
N ASP A 191 -1.99 -11.54 10.39
CA ASP A 191 -1.32 -10.80 9.33
C ASP A 191 -0.69 -9.49 9.85
N PHE A 192 0.32 -8.99 9.12
CA PHE A 192 0.87 -7.65 9.28
C PHE A 192 -0.01 -6.64 8.56
N ILE A 193 -0.84 -5.91 9.30
CA ILE A 193 -1.85 -5.00 8.76
C ILE A 193 -1.37 -3.57 8.89
N VAL A 194 -1.41 -2.81 7.79
CA VAL A 194 -1.14 -1.38 7.81
C VAL A 194 -2.34 -0.62 7.27
N VAL A 195 -2.95 0.18 8.13
CA VAL A 195 -4.01 1.12 7.76
C VAL A 195 -3.36 2.41 7.27
N PHE A 196 -3.50 2.71 6.00
CA PHE A 196 -3.08 3.97 5.40
C PHE A 196 -4.25 4.94 5.38
N SER A 197 -4.10 6.09 6.02
CA SER A 197 -5.17 7.08 6.11
C SER A 197 -4.67 8.50 5.91
N THR A 198 -5.55 9.37 5.41
CA THR A 198 -5.32 10.82 5.46
C THR A 198 -5.82 11.40 6.78
N TYR A 199 -5.26 12.56 7.19
CA TYR A 199 -5.74 13.25 8.40
C TYR A 199 -7.22 13.63 8.34
N GLN A 200 -7.74 13.92 7.13
CA GLN A 200 -9.16 14.24 6.92
C GLN A 200 -10.09 13.07 7.22
N SER A 201 -9.58 11.85 7.17
CA SER A 201 -10.37 10.63 7.41
C SER A 201 -10.27 10.10 8.84
N ILE A 202 -9.73 10.90 9.78
CA ILE A 202 -9.53 10.49 11.19
C ILE A 202 -10.84 10.05 11.87
N ASP A 203 -11.97 10.68 11.53
CA ASP A 203 -13.28 10.32 12.10
C ASP A 203 -13.71 8.91 11.67
N VAL A 204 -13.39 8.50 10.44
CA VAL A 204 -13.66 7.15 9.95
C VAL A 204 -12.79 6.13 10.68
N VAL A 205 -11.49 6.46 10.86
CA VAL A 205 -10.55 5.63 11.64
C VAL A 205 -11.04 5.47 13.07
N SER A 206 -11.43 6.56 13.73
CA SER A 206 -11.94 6.54 15.11
C SER A 206 -13.20 5.69 15.26
N LYS A 207 -14.15 5.82 14.32
CA LYS A 207 -15.37 4.99 14.30
C LYS A 207 -15.07 3.51 14.07
N ALA A 208 -14.05 3.20 13.26
CA ALA A 208 -13.64 1.81 13.03
C ALA A 208 -12.95 1.19 14.24
N GLN A 209 -12.20 1.98 15.02
CA GLN A 209 -11.59 1.55 16.29
C GLN A 209 -12.60 1.26 17.40
N ALA A 210 -13.75 1.92 17.38
CA ALA A 210 -14.80 1.77 18.39
C ALA A 210 -15.68 0.51 18.19
N LYS A 211 -15.50 -0.22 17.08
CA LYS A 211 -16.21 -1.47 16.72
C LYS A 211 -15.33 -2.70 16.78
#